data_c7017623fecb51855c619e563afb5907
#
_entry.id   c7017623fecb51855c619e563afb5907
#
_cell.length_a   1.000
_cell.length_b   1.000
_cell.length_c   1.000
_cell.angle_alpha   90.00
_cell.angle_beta   90.00
_cell.angle_gamma   90.00
#
_symmetry.space_group_name_H-M   'P 1'
#
loop_
_entity.id
_entity.type
_entity.pdbx_description
1 polymer ?
#
loop_
_entity_poly.entity_id
_entity_poly.type
_entity_poly.pdbx_seq_one_letter_code
_entity_poly.pdbx_strand_id
1 'polypeptide(L)'
;MPPVEGSLAQHSVEVLDRVLKVRLVDFPRALMAAITEVIPVLFAGYYEVDPRVPRMDLEVYPDDVDYPEELRLRGAELQAEHPIARHHYATGYDGALRISDVMSEQEHHASTTYRDLHSQLGIEHQLAFRLPGPEPLRLVVALSRSDRDFTDAERDLCDLLRAPLAAAHALAVRTS
;
A
#
# COMPACT_ATOMS: atom_id res chain seq x y z
N MET A 1 22.33 -1.49 5.03
CA MET A 1 21.40 -0.85 5.97
C MET A 1 21.23 -1.75 7.18
N PRO A 2 21.31 -1.25 8.41
CA PRO A 2 21.11 -2.09 9.58
C PRO A 2 19.70 -2.69 9.58
N PRO A 3 19.52 -3.88 10.15
CA PRO A 3 18.20 -4.45 10.34
C PRO A 3 17.36 -3.51 11.22
N VAL A 4 16.06 -3.49 10.99
CA VAL A 4 15.11 -2.74 11.81
C VAL A 4 15.25 -3.23 13.25
N GLU A 5 15.97 -2.48 14.11
CA GLU A 5 16.13 -2.79 15.52
C GLU A 5 14.84 -2.42 16.25
N GLY A 6 14.05 -3.40 16.58
CA GLY A 6 12.78 -3.24 17.30
C GLY A 6 11.85 -4.41 17.11
N SER A 7 11.00 -4.68 18.09
CA SER A 7 9.97 -5.71 17.93
C SER A 7 8.82 -5.18 17.02
N LEU A 8 8.10 -6.08 16.36
CA LEU A 8 6.90 -5.74 15.58
C LEU A 8 5.92 -4.88 16.39
N ALA A 9 5.77 -5.18 17.68
CA ALA A 9 4.91 -4.42 18.58
C ALA A 9 5.38 -2.97 18.77
N GLN A 10 6.70 -2.74 18.91
CA GLN A 10 7.25 -1.41 19.06
C GLN A 10 7.03 -0.57 17.80
N HIS A 11 7.31 -1.10 16.62
CA HIS A 11 7.07 -0.41 15.36
C HIS A 11 5.58 -0.12 15.13
N SER A 12 4.70 -1.04 15.54
CA SER A 12 3.25 -0.81 15.46
C SER A 12 2.83 0.38 16.32
N VAL A 13 3.36 0.49 17.54
CA VAL A 13 3.06 1.62 18.44
C VAL A 13 3.56 2.93 17.84
N GLU A 14 4.77 2.96 17.27
CA GLU A 14 5.35 4.16 16.63
C GLU A 14 4.47 4.67 15.48
N VAL A 15 4.03 3.77 14.60
CA VAL A 15 3.13 4.12 13.50
C VAL A 15 1.79 4.62 14.01
N LEU A 16 1.17 3.90 14.92
CA LEU A 16 -0.18 4.24 15.42
C LEU A 16 -0.21 5.54 16.19
N ASP A 17 0.80 5.85 17.00
CA ASP A 17 0.86 7.11 17.77
C ASP A 17 0.81 8.35 16.86
N ARG A 18 1.37 8.25 15.66
CA ARG A 18 1.37 9.33 14.67
C ARG A 18 0.05 9.48 13.94
N VAL A 19 -0.73 8.43 13.82
CA VAL A 19 -1.94 8.41 12.97
C VAL A 19 -3.22 8.59 13.78
N LEU A 20 -3.23 8.24 15.06
CA LEU A 20 -4.43 8.22 15.89
C LEU A 20 -5.11 9.57 16.14
N LYS A 21 -4.39 10.68 15.96
CA LYS A 21 -4.88 12.04 16.30
C LYS A 21 -4.97 12.97 15.10
N VAL A 22 -4.82 12.45 13.89
CA VAL A 22 -4.85 13.27 12.68
C VAL A 22 -6.27 13.46 12.16
N ARG A 23 -6.52 14.57 11.45
CA ARG A 23 -7.77 14.78 10.74
C ARG A 23 -7.86 13.83 9.54
N LEU A 24 -9.08 13.56 9.08
CA LEU A 24 -9.31 12.67 7.94
C LEU A 24 -8.52 13.09 6.70
N VAL A 25 -8.49 14.39 6.40
CA VAL A 25 -7.77 14.93 5.23
C VAL A 25 -6.25 14.72 5.30
N ASP A 26 -5.70 14.61 6.49
CA ASP A 26 -4.27 14.39 6.73
C ASP A 26 -3.92 12.90 6.92
N PHE A 27 -4.93 12.03 7.03
CA PHE A 27 -4.74 10.62 7.36
C PHE A 27 -3.86 9.86 6.36
N PRO A 28 -4.08 9.94 5.04
CA PRO A 28 -3.25 9.21 4.06
C PRO A 28 -1.77 9.58 4.20
N ARG A 29 -1.50 10.87 4.26
CA ARG A 29 -0.13 11.39 4.35
C ARG A 29 0.54 11.00 5.66
N ALA A 30 -0.13 11.15 6.79
CA ALA A 30 0.39 10.78 8.10
C ALA A 30 0.70 9.29 8.19
N LEU A 31 -0.18 8.44 7.62
CA LEU A 31 0.03 7.01 7.55
C LEU A 31 1.26 6.67 6.71
N MET A 32 1.35 7.19 5.49
CA MET A 32 2.49 6.91 4.61
C MET A 32 3.81 7.41 5.21
N ALA A 33 3.83 8.61 5.78
CA ALA A 33 5.02 9.15 6.44
C ALA A 33 5.45 8.26 7.62
N ALA A 34 4.51 7.83 8.47
CA ALA A 34 4.82 7.00 9.62
C ALA A 34 5.35 5.60 9.23
N ILE A 35 4.71 4.95 8.26
CA ILE A 35 5.10 3.59 7.86
C ILE A 35 6.43 3.57 7.11
N THR A 36 6.73 4.60 6.31
CA THR A 36 7.97 4.68 5.54
C THR A 36 9.21 5.01 6.38
N GLU A 37 9.04 5.52 7.59
CA GLU A 37 10.15 5.64 8.55
C GLU A 37 10.57 4.28 9.11
N VAL A 38 9.64 3.35 9.22
CA VAL A 38 9.89 1.99 9.73
C VAL A 38 10.26 1.03 8.60
N ILE A 39 9.60 1.14 7.45
CA ILE A 39 9.83 0.32 6.26
C ILE A 39 10.35 1.21 5.13
N PRO A 40 11.67 1.26 4.90
CA PRO A 40 12.24 2.09 3.83
C PRO A 40 11.73 1.64 2.45
N VAL A 41 11.30 2.61 1.64
CA VAL A 41 10.72 2.37 0.31
C VAL A 41 11.21 3.41 -0.69
N LEU A 42 11.02 3.15 -1.97
CA LEU A 42 11.18 4.14 -3.03
C LEU A 42 10.06 5.19 -2.91
N PHE A 43 8.82 4.74 -2.77
CA PHE A 43 7.65 5.55 -2.44
C PHE A 43 6.50 4.68 -1.91
N ALA A 44 5.53 5.34 -1.29
CA ALA A 44 4.27 4.74 -0.86
C ALA A 44 3.09 5.35 -1.59
N GLY A 45 2.06 4.56 -1.85
CA GLY A 45 0.78 5.00 -2.40
C GLY A 45 -0.38 4.66 -1.46
N TYR A 46 -1.30 5.59 -1.30
CA TYR A 46 -2.58 5.39 -0.63
C TYR A 46 -3.70 5.50 -1.66
N TYR A 47 -4.49 4.47 -1.78
CA TYR A 47 -5.52 4.32 -2.81
C TYR A 47 -6.89 4.22 -2.18
N GLU A 48 -7.84 5.01 -2.70
CA GLU A 48 -9.26 4.82 -2.47
C GLU A 48 -9.89 4.25 -3.74
N VAL A 49 -10.37 3.02 -3.66
CA VAL A 49 -10.91 2.29 -4.80
C VAL A 49 -12.36 1.91 -4.54
N ASP A 50 -13.27 2.33 -5.42
CA ASP A 50 -14.61 1.78 -5.51
C ASP A 50 -14.69 0.86 -6.72
N PRO A 51 -14.80 -0.48 -6.56
CA PRO A 51 -14.78 -1.40 -7.68
C PRO A 51 -16.00 -1.30 -8.60
N ARG A 52 -17.02 -0.54 -8.22
CA ARG A 52 -18.22 -0.30 -9.03
C ARG A 52 -18.04 0.81 -10.05
N VAL A 53 -17.03 1.64 -9.90
CA VAL A 53 -16.73 2.76 -10.78
C VAL A 53 -15.27 2.71 -11.24
N PRO A 54 -14.95 3.07 -12.49
CA PRO A 54 -13.58 3.07 -13.00
C PRO A 54 -12.80 4.30 -12.48
N ARG A 55 -12.78 4.46 -11.17
CA ARG A 55 -12.12 5.57 -10.50
C ARG A 55 -11.26 5.06 -9.36
N MET A 56 -10.07 5.63 -9.26
CA MET A 56 -9.12 5.39 -8.19
C MET A 56 -8.53 6.73 -7.79
N ASP A 57 -8.76 7.13 -6.55
CA ASP A 57 -8.07 8.29 -5.98
C ASP A 57 -6.75 7.81 -5.39
N LEU A 58 -5.66 8.49 -5.73
CA LEU A 58 -4.28 8.11 -5.35
C LEU A 58 -3.55 9.30 -4.75
N GLU A 59 -3.05 9.12 -3.53
CA GLU A 59 -2.02 9.96 -2.94
C GLU A 59 -0.68 9.21 -2.93
N VAL A 60 0.42 9.93 -3.17
CA VAL A 60 1.78 9.38 -3.21
C VAL A 60 2.67 10.11 -2.20
N TYR A 61 3.55 9.37 -1.53
CA TYR A 61 4.50 9.91 -0.57
C TYR A 61 5.91 9.34 -0.83
N PRO A 62 6.98 10.16 -0.78
CA PRO A 62 6.97 11.61 -0.57
C PRO A 62 6.39 12.41 -1.75
N ASP A 63 6.08 13.70 -1.52
CA ASP A 63 5.39 14.54 -2.49
C ASP A 63 6.21 14.89 -3.75
N ASP A 64 7.53 14.72 -3.70
CA ASP A 64 8.45 14.96 -4.81
C ASP A 64 8.63 13.76 -5.75
N VAL A 65 7.88 12.69 -5.52
CA VAL A 65 7.86 11.54 -6.44
C VAL A 65 7.25 11.95 -7.78
N ASP A 66 8.01 11.77 -8.85
CA ASP A 66 7.48 11.93 -10.20
C ASP A 66 6.56 10.76 -10.55
N TYR A 67 5.27 11.01 -10.44
CA TYR A 67 4.22 10.06 -10.82
C TYR A 67 3.29 10.71 -11.83
N PRO A 68 3.60 10.64 -13.13
CA PRO A 68 2.85 11.31 -14.19
C PRO A 68 1.37 10.93 -14.21
N GLU A 69 0.52 11.90 -14.60
CA GLU A 69 -0.94 11.69 -14.67
C GLU A 69 -1.32 10.53 -15.59
N GLU A 70 -0.62 10.37 -16.72
CA GLU A 70 -0.83 9.24 -17.63
C GLU A 70 -0.62 7.88 -16.97
N LEU A 71 0.37 7.76 -16.06
CA LEU A 71 0.61 6.53 -15.30
C LEU A 71 -0.41 6.36 -14.17
N ARG A 72 -0.95 7.45 -13.61
CA ARG A 72 -2.08 7.38 -12.65
C ARG A 72 -3.33 6.83 -13.33
N LEU A 73 -3.67 7.32 -14.52
CA LEU A 73 -4.78 6.81 -15.32
C LEU A 73 -4.57 5.35 -15.72
N ARG A 74 -3.35 5.02 -16.17
CA ARG A 74 -3.02 3.64 -16.53
C ARG A 74 -3.10 2.69 -15.33
N GLY A 75 -2.66 3.12 -14.16
CA GLY A 75 -2.79 2.37 -12.91
C GLY A 75 -4.25 2.09 -12.54
N ALA A 76 -5.14 3.07 -12.73
CA ALA A 76 -6.58 2.89 -12.50
C ALA A 76 -7.19 1.84 -13.46
N GLU A 77 -6.80 1.86 -14.74
CA GLU A 77 -7.24 0.86 -15.73
C GLU A 77 -6.75 -0.57 -15.37
N LEU A 78 -5.50 -0.67 -14.89
CA LEU A 78 -4.86 -1.94 -14.57
C LEU A 78 -5.18 -2.45 -13.15
N GLN A 79 -5.93 -1.72 -12.36
CA GLN A 79 -6.16 -2.03 -10.95
C GLN A 79 -6.70 -3.45 -10.72
N ALA A 80 -7.65 -3.90 -11.55
CA ALA A 80 -8.21 -5.24 -11.45
C ALA A 80 -7.24 -6.35 -11.93
N GLU A 81 -6.25 -6.00 -12.76
CA GLU A 81 -5.21 -6.90 -13.26
C GLU A 81 -3.98 -6.95 -12.36
N HIS A 82 -3.86 -6.02 -11.42
CA HIS A 82 -2.74 -5.98 -10.49
C HIS A 82 -2.60 -7.31 -9.73
N PRO A 83 -1.40 -7.92 -9.64
CA PRO A 83 -1.21 -9.27 -9.09
C PRO A 83 -1.84 -9.49 -7.72
N ILE A 84 -1.60 -8.56 -6.79
CA ILE A 84 -2.12 -8.65 -5.43
C ILE A 84 -3.65 -8.46 -5.42
N ALA A 85 -4.19 -7.51 -6.19
CA ALA A 85 -5.63 -7.29 -6.29
C ALA A 85 -6.34 -8.52 -6.85
N ARG A 86 -5.82 -9.11 -7.92
CA ARG A 86 -6.34 -10.37 -8.50
C ARG A 86 -6.37 -11.50 -7.47
N HIS A 87 -5.31 -11.65 -6.68
CA HIS A 87 -5.25 -12.67 -5.64
C HIS A 87 -6.32 -12.45 -4.57
N HIS A 88 -6.48 -11.20 -4.10
CA HIS A 88 -7.53 -10.84 -3.14
C HIS A 88 -8.93 -11.15 -3.68
N TYR A 89 -9.21 -10.81 -4.95
CA TYR A 89 -10.51 -11.09 -5.57
C TYR A 89 -10.76 -12.59 -5.75
N ALA A 90 -9.73 -13.33 -6.15
CA ALA A 90 -9.87 -14.76 -6.44
C ALA A 90 -10.01 -15.63 -5.18
N THR A 91 -9.37 -15.25 -4.07
CA THR A 91 -9.27 -16.07 -2.85
C THR A 91 -10.10 -15.55 -1.68
N GLY A 92 -10.50 -14.28 -1.69
CA GLY A 92 -11.07 -13.59 -0.54
C GLY A 92 -10.07 -13.27 0.58
N TYR A 93 -8.79 -13.64 0.42
CA TYR A 93 -7.73 -13.24 1.34
C TYR A 93 -7.47 -11.74 1.20
N ASP A 94 -7.47 -10.99 2.28
CA ASP A 94 -7.31 -9.54 2.28
C ASP A 94 -6.13 -9.04 3.12
N GLY A 95 -5.26 -9.95 3.56
CA GLY A 95 -4.03 -9.65 4.32
C GLY A 95 -2.96 -8.96 3.48
N ALA A 96 -1.88 -8.57 4.14
CA ALA A 96 -0.70 -8.00 3.48
C ALA A 96 -0.03 -9.06 2.59
N LEU A 97 0.30 -8.67 1.35
CA LEU A 97 0.94 -9.52 0.35
C LEU A 97 2.04 -8.75 -0.39
N ARG A 98 3.11 -9.47 -0.70
CA ARG A 98 4.12 -9.06 -1.69
C ARG A 98 3.71 -9.59 -3.06
N ILE A 99 4.18 -8.97 -4.14
CA ILE A 99 4.02 -9.56 -5.48
C ILE A 99 4.65 -10.95 -5.52
N SER A 100 5.81 -11.16 -4.89
CA SER A 100 6.50 -12.44 -4.79
C SER A 100 5.74 -13.52 -4.01
N ASP A 101 4.75 -13.17 -3.22
CA ASP A 101 3.86 -14.16 -2.57
C ASP A 101 2.83 -14.76 -3.54
N VAL A 102 2.57 -14.10 -4.67
CA VAL A 102 1.48 -14.48 -5.60
C VAL A 102 1.96 -14.84 -7.00
N MET A 103 3.18 -14.47 -7.37
CA MET A 103 3.79 -14.83 -8.65
C MET A 103 5.32 -14.76 -8.60
N SER A 104 5.98 -15.43 -9.53
CA SER A 104 7.44 -15.35 -9.70
C SER A 104 7.84 -14.00 -10.30
N GLU A 105 9.12 -13.63 -10.16
CA GLU A 105 9.70 -12.45 -10.80
C GLU A 105 9.56 -12.49 -12.33
N GLN A 106 9.77 -13.66 -12.94
CA GLN A 106 9.61 -13.84 -14.37
C GLN A 106 8.16 -13.59 -14.83
N GLU A 107 7.17 -14.08 -14.09
CA GLU A 107 5.75 -13.84 -14.38
C GLU A 107 5.41 -12.36 -14.20
N HIS A 108 5.93 -11.72 -13.13
CA HIS A 108 5.73 -10.30 -12.89
C HIS A 108 6.27 -9.45 -14.04
N HIS A 109 7.52 -9.69 -14.47
CA HIS A 109 8.13 -8.95 -15.58
C HIS A 109 7.43 -9.19 -16.94
N ALA A 110 6.78 -10.33 -17.12
CA ALA A 110 5.96 -10.62 -18.30
C ALA A 110 4.55 -10.00 -18.25
N SER A 111 4.12 -9.51 -17.10
CA SER A 111 2.76 -8.96 -16.91
C SER A 111 2.55 -7.60 -17.56
N THR A 112 1.32 -7.30 -17.92
CA THR A 112 0.92 -5.97 -18.41
C THR A 112 1.17 -4.90 -17.34
N THR A 113 0.88 -5.19 -16.07
CA THR A 113 1.12 -4.29 -14.95
C THR A 113 2.58 -3.87 -14.85
N TYR A 114 3.52 -4.81 -15.02
CA TYR A 114 4.95 -4.46 -14.99
C TYR A 114 5.35 -3.61 -16.20
N ARG A 115 5.03 -4.06 -17.42
CA ARG A 115 5.44 -3.37 -18.64
C ARG A 115 4.88 -1.97 -18.76
N ASP A 116 3.60 -1.78 -18.44
CA ASP A 116 2.88 -0.54 -18.70
C ASP A 116 2.91 0.42 -17.50
N LEU A 117 3.27 -0.04 -16.31
CA LEU A 117 3.24 0.78 -15.10
C LEU A 117 4.51 0.64 -14.25
N HIS A 118 4.78 -0.55 -13.70
CA HIS A 118 5.82 -0.72 -12.70
C HIS A 118 7.21 -0.39 -13.23
N SER A 119 7.56 -0.87 -14.43
CA SER A 119 8.87 -0.59 -15.04
C SER A 119 9.12 0.91 -15.27
N GLN A 120 8.07 1.67 -15.57
CA GLN A 120 8.17 3.11 -15.79
C GLN A 120 8.30 3.93 -14.49
N LEU A 121 7.86 3.36 -13.36
CA LEU A 121 7.94 3.95 -12.03
C LEU A 121 9.14 3.43 -11.23
N GLY A 122 9.96 2.53 -11.80
CA GLY A 122 11.08 1.90 -11.11
C GLY A 122 10.66 0.89 -10.03
N ILE A 123 9.46 0.33 -10.12
CA ILE A 123 8.95 -0.66 -9.16
C ILE A 123 9.37 -2.06 -9.57
N GLU A 124 10.29 -2.66 -8.81
CA GLU A 124 10.65 -4.07 -8.95
C GLU A 124 9.91 -4.94 -7.93
N HIS A 125 9.70 -4.41 -6.72
CA HIS A 125 9.03 -5.11 -5.61
C HIS A 125 7.94 -4.23 -5.03
N GLN A 126 6.81 -4.84 -4.72
CA GLN A 126 5.70 -4.14 -4.06
C GLN A 126 5.07 -5.01 -3.00
N LEU A 127 4.75 -4.39 -1.88
CA LEU A 127 3.95 -4.93 -0.78
C LEU A 127 2.69 -4.09 -0.65
N ALA A 128 1.52 -4.70 -0.65
CA ALA A 128 0.26 -3.99 -0.49
C ALA A 128 -0.64 -4.64 0.56
N PHE A 129 -1.43 -3.82 1.24
CA PHE A 129 -2.42 -4.27 2.21
C PHE A 129 -3.66 -3.39 2.20
N ARG A 130 -4.81 -4.01 2.49
CA ARG A 130 -6.09 -3.33 2.66
C ARG A 130 -6.33 -2.96 4.11
N LEU A 131 -6.90 -1.78 4.34
CA LEU A 131 -7.52 -1.46 5.62
C LEU A 131 -8.93 -2.06 5.63
N PRO A 132 -9.30 -2.88 6.64
CA PRO A 132 -10.67 -3.35 6.80
C PRO A 132 -11.65 -2.17 6.90
N GLY A 133 -12.76 -2.27 6.21
CA GLY A 133 -13.76 -1.20 6.22
C GLY A 133 -15.02 -1.59 5.47
N PRO A 134 -16.06 -0.73 5.50
CA PRO A 134 -17.33 -1.01 4.85
C PRO A 134 -17.18 -1.04 3.33
N GLU A 135 -17.69 -2.10 2.72
CA GLU A 135 -17.81 -2.17 1.27
C GLU A 135 -18.79 -1.10 0.75
N PRO A 136 -18.62 -0.62 -0.47
CA PRO A 136 -17.68 -1.13 -1.49
C PRO A 136 -16.33 -0.42 -1.53
N LEU A 137 -16.16 0.67 -0.78
CA LEU A 137 -14.92 1.43 -0.76
C LEU A 137 -13.78 0.60 -0.17
N ARG A 138 -12.65 0.60 -0.85
CA ARG A 138 -11.43 -0.10 -0.43
C ARG A 138 -10.30 0.90 -0.24
N LEU A 139 -9.73 0.89 0.96
CA LEU A 139 -8.54 1.66 1.27
C LEU A 139 -7.33 0.73 1.18
N VAL A 140 -6.39 1.05 0.31
CA VAL A 140 -5.20 0.22 0.05
C VAL A 140 -3.95 1.06 0.23
N VAL A 141 -2.96 0.48 0.90
CA VAL A 141 -1.60 1.04 0.99
C VAL A 141 -0.67 0.13 0.20
N ALA A 142 0.12 0.72 -0.69
CA ALA A 142 1.16 0.01 -1.44
C ALA A 142 2.53 0.64 -1.17
N LEU A 143 3.48 -0.21 -0.84
CA LEU A 143 4.88 0.15 -0.60
C LEU A 143 5.71 -0.39 -1.77
N SER A 144 6.52 0.46 -2.40
CA SER A 144 7.25 0.12 -3.62
C SER A 144 8.76 0.26 -3.44
N ARG A 145 9.52 -0.69 -3.98
CA ARG A 145 10.99 -0.72 -3.98
C ARG A 145 11.55 -1.07 -5.35
N SER A 146 12.79 -0.61 -5.59
CA SER A 146 13.56 -0.93 -6.79
C SER A 146 14.73 -1.88 -6.54
N ASP A 147 15.15 -2.09 -5.29
CA ASP A 147 16.43 -2.73 -4.96
C ASP A 147 16.29 -4.15 -4.41
N ARG A 148 15.37 -4.38 -3.49
CA ARG A 148 15.18 -5.66 -2.83
C ARG A 148 13.72 -5.89 -2.44
N ASP A 149 13.34 -7.15 -2.34
CA ASP A 149 12.00 -7.51 -1.88
C ASP A 149 11.80 -7.22 -0.37
N PHE A 150 10.55 -7.17 0.00
CA PHE A 150 10.14 -7.00 1.40
C PHE A 150 10.36 -8.29 2.17
N THR A 151 10.78 -8.16 3.43
CA THR A 151 10.96 -9.29 4.34
C THR A 151 9.63 -9.79 4.90
N ASP A 152 9.64 -11.00 5.47
CA ASP A 152 8.47 -11.52 6.18
C ASP A 152 8.09 -10.64 7.37
N ALA A 153 9.07 -10.09 8.10
CA ALA A 153 8.82 -9.18 9.21
C ALA A 153 8.15 -7.87 8.77
N GLU A 154 8.54 -7.32 7.63
CA GLU A 154 7.91 -6.11 7.05
C GLU A 154 6.46 -6.40 6.61
N ARG A 155 6.21 -7.54 5.98
CA ARG A 155 4.85 -7.97 5.62
C ARG A 155 3.99 -8.19 6.87
N ASP A 156 4.51 -8.87 7.87
CA ASP A 156 3.79 -9.19 9.11
C ASP A 156 3.48 -7.92 9.92
N LEU A 157 4.37 -6.92 9.90
CA LEU A 157 4.10 -5.59 10.47
C LEU A 157 2.92 -4.91 9.77
N CYS A 158 2.90 -4.91 8.45
CA CYS A 158 1.77 -4.34 7.68
C CYS A 158 0.46 -5.06 8.00
N ASP A 159 0.49 -6.38 8.14
CA ASP A 159 -0.69 -7.17 8.48
C ASP A 159 -1.21 -6.86 9.89
N LEU A 160 -0.31 -6.70 10.84
CA LEU A 160 -0.62 -6.33 12.23
C LEU A 160 -1.24 -4.92 12.32
N LEU A 161 -0.80 -3.99 11.46
CA LEU A 161 -1.28 -2.61 11.45
C LEU A 161 -2.68 -2.42 10.83
N ARG A 162 -3.16 -3.36 10.03
CA ARG A 162 -4.41 -3.20 9.25
C ARG A 162 -5.62 -2.83 10.09
N ALA A 163 -5.94 -3.60 11.11
CA ALA A 163 -7.12 -3.36 11.95
C ALA A 163 -7.00 -2.08 12.80
N PRO A 164 -5.89 -1.79 13.48
CA PRO A 164 -5.72 -0.53 14.19
C PRO A 164 -5.77 0.70 13.29
N LEU A 165 -5.20 0.66 12.09
CA LEU A 165 -5.26 1.76 11.12
C LEU A 165 -6.68 1.98 10.59
N ALA A 166 -7.42 0.91 10.35
CA ALA A 166 -8.84 0.99 9.98
C ALA A 166 -9.67 1.67 11.10
N ALA A 167 -9.39 1.34 12.36
CA ALA A 167 -10.04 1.98 13.50
C ALA A 167 -9.68 3.47 13.61
N ALA A 168 -8.42 3.82 13.38
CA ALA A 168 -7.96 5.22 13.36
C ALA A 168 -8.63 6.01 12.24
N HIS A 169 -8.72 5.45 11.03
CA HIS A 169 -9.44 6.05 9.91
C HIS A 169 -10.93 6.28 10.25
N ALA A 170 -11.61 5.25 10.77
CA ALA A 170 -13.00 5.35 11.16
C ALA A 170 -13.24 6.41 12.26
N LEU A 171 -12.28 6.60 13.18
CA LEU A 171 -12.33 7.67 14.17
C LEU A 171 -12.19 9.04 13.49
N ALA A 172 -11.22 9.20 12.57
CA ALA A 172 -11.01 10.44 11.84
C ALA A 172 -12.26 10.84 11.03
N VAL A 173 -12.95 9.87 10.40
CA VAL A 173 -14.22 10.11 9.69
C VAL A 173 -15.30 10.65 10.63
N ARG A 174 -15.40 10.14 11.86
CA ARG A 174 -16.44 10.60 12.83
C ARG A 174 -16.17 11.96 13.44
N THR A 175 -14.92 12.42 13.41
CA THR A 175 -14.48 13.69 14.05
C THR A 175 -14.23 14.82 13.03
N SER A 176 -14.43 14.55 11.75
CA SER A 176 -14.36 15.52 10.65
C SER A 176 -15.72 16.05 10.28
#